data_f5127af978101cb7fdf0a140b72c21d0
#
_entry.id   f5127af978101cb7fdf0a140b72c21d0
#
_cell.length_a   1.000
_cell.length_b   1.000
_cell.length_c   1.000
_cell.angle_alpha   90.00
_cell.angle_beta   90.00
_cell.angle_gamma   90.00
#
_symmetry.space_group_name_H-M   'P 1'
#
loop_
_entity.id
_entity.type
_entity.pdbx_description
1 polymer ?
#
loop_
_entity_poly.entity_id
_entity_poly.type
_entity_poly.pdbx_seq_one_letter_code
_entity_poly.pdbx_strand_id
1 'polypeptide(L)'
;MLNRKIDSYLKDYYQKSSNALLITGARQVGKTYSIREFGKTFKSFIEINFIENPDVVGLFKDAKGSADILMRLSTITNVPMIKGDTLIFFDEVQECPNIVTAIKFLVDEGSYRYILSGSLLGVELKDIRSVPVGYMGVKEMFPLDFEEFITCVGINENVISTLKDAWTKRIPVDGFIHNKMMELFRLYLIVGGMPAAVSKYLESNNLRDVLAVQQEIIQLYKKDIAKYDPDNKLYIEEIFNLIPPELNAKNKRFILKRLNENAKYERYENSFLWLKHAGVAIPVYNVEEPKVPLLLSRSRNLLKLFLSDIGLLAAQYANGIQMRIIKGDKDINFGSIYENVVAQELVAHALEPYYYNSKKRGELDFVIEQGGRILPIEVKSGKDYTYHRALSNIIDCDEYDIQEALVLNNDNLSVDGRITYVPVYMVMFLDKGAAAPIEYKVDLGGLSNGDV
;
A
#
# COMPACT_ATOMS: atom_id res chain seq x y z
N MET A 1 -21.24 -0.18 -6.05
CA MET A 1 -20.28 -1.08 -5.36
C MET A 1 -18.91 -0.83 -5.96
N LEU A 2 -17.89 -0.61 -5.15
CA LEU A 2 -16.51 -0.42 -5.65
C LEU A 2 -15.90 -1.80 -5.92
N ASN A 3 -15.41 -2.03 -7.14
CA ASN A 3 -14.67 -3.25 -7.48
C ASN A 3 -13.25 -3.13 -6.94
N ARG A 4 -12.80 -4.13 -6.14
CA ARG A 4 -11.49 -4.11 -5.50
C ARG A 4 -10.67 -5.34 -5.90
N LYS A 5 -9.37 -5.17 -6.08
CA LYS A 5 -8.43 -6.28 -6.33
C LYS A 5 -8.45 -7.31 -5.20
N ILE A 6 -8.74 -6.87 -3.97
CA ILE A 6 -8.88 -7.76 -2.81
C ILE A 6 -10.02 -8.76 -2.97
N ASP A 7 -11.10 -8.43 -3.71
CA ASP A 7 -12.25 -9.31 -3.87
C ASP A 7 -11.88 -10.58 -4.68
N SER A 8 -11.06 -10.42 -5.73
CA SER A 8 -10.49 -11.54 -6.48
C SER A 8 -9.47 -12.31 -5.64
N TYR A 9 -8.61 -11.60 -4.90
CA TYR A 9 -7.62 -12.22 -4.02
C TYR A 9 -8.25 -13.12 -2.96
N LEU A 10 -9.36 -12.69 -2.34
CA LEU A 10 -10.07 -13.50 -1.33
C LEU A 10 -10.57 -14.81 -1.94
N LYS A 11 -11.17 -14.77 -3.13
CA LYS A 11 -11.64 -15.96 -3.86
C LYS A 11 -10.49 -16.92 -4.15
N ASP A 12 -9.41 -16.40 -4.71
CA ASP A 12 -8.23 -17.19 -5.09
C ASP A 12 -7.54 -17.80 -3.85
N TYR A 13 -7.45 -17.05 -2.75
CA TYR A 13 -6.85 -17.52 -1.51
C TYR A 13 -7.57 -18.73 -0.97
N TYR A 14 -8.90 -18.68 -0.82
CA TYR A 14 -9.69 -19.79 -0.23
C TYR A 14 -9.95 -20.93 -1.21
N GLN A 15 -9.67 -20.79 -2.49
CA GLN A 15 -9.58 -21.91 -3.42
C GLN A 15 -8.29 -22.74 -3.22
N LYS A 16 -7.19 -22.09 -2.79
CA LYS A 16 -5.86 -22.70 -2.70
C LYS A 16 -5.43 -23.04 -1.28
N SER A 17 -6.05 -22.44 -0.27
CA SER A 17 -5.65 -22.56 1.14
C SER A 17 -6.83 -22.71 2.07
N SER A 18 -6.64 -23.53 3.13
CA SER A 18 -7.55 -23.63 4.28
C SER A 18 -7.12 -22.78 5.46
N ASN A 19 -5.97 -22.12 5.39
CA ASN A 19 -5.45 -21.28 6.44
C ASN A 19 -6.34 -20.05 6.67
N ALA A 20 -6.30 -19.50 7.88
CA ALA A 20 -6.91 -18.21 8.16
C ALA A 20 -6.23 -17.10 7.36
N LEU A 21 -6.94 -16.01 7.10
CA LEU A 21 -6.39 -14.83 6.45
C LEU A 21 -6.55 -13.62 7.36
N LEU A 22 -5.45 -12.93 7.63
CA LEU A 22 -5.42 -11.65 8.32
C LEU A 22 -5.34 -10.52 7.31
N ILE A 23 -6.36 -9.65 7.28
CA ILE A 23 -6.38 -8.44 6.45
C ILE A 23 -6.00 -7.24 7.30
N THR A 24 -4.86 -6.66 6.99
CA THR A 24 -4.34 -5.43 7.63
C THR A 24 -4.54 -4.21 6.72
N GLY A 25 -4.16 -3.04 7.18
CA GLY A 25 -4.20 -1.80 6.42
C GLY A 25 -4.86 -0.66 7.19
N ALA A 26 -4.72 0.58 6.69
CA ALA A 26 -5.21 1.77 7.35
C ALA A 26 -6.71 1.71 7.67
N ARG A 27 -7.16 2.55 8.60
CA ARG A 27 -8.60 2.76 8.82
C ARG A 27 -9.25 3.30 7.55
N GLN A 28 -10.53 2.94 7.35
CA GLN A 28 -11.36 3.44 6.23
C GLN A 28 -10.95 2.95 4.82
N VAL A 29 -9.99 2.02 4.68
CA VAL A 29 -9.62 1.45 3.36
C VAL A 29 -10.60 0.38 2.85
N GLY A 30 -11.63 0.03 3.64
CA GLY A 30 -12.73 -0.84 3.21
C GLY A 30 -12.58 -2.32 3.59
N LYS A 31 -11.70 -2.69 4.54
CA LYS A 31 -11.47 -4.08 4.98
C LYS A 31 -12.76 -4.82 5.32
N THR A 32 -13.49 -4.33 6.31
CA THR A 32 -14.75 -4.91 6.80
C THR A 32 -15.79 -5.04 5.69
N TYR A 33 -15.87 -4.03 4.79
CA TYR A 33 -16.80 -4.05 3.65
C TYR A 33 -16.48 -5.20 2.68
N SER A 34 -15.23 -5.33 2.22
CA SER A 34 -14.83 -6.40 1.29
C SER A 34 -14.99 -7.78 1.91
N ILE A 35 -14.71 -7.93 3.22
CA ILE A 35 -14.90 -9.21 3.92
C ILE A 35 -16.39 -9.55 4.02
N ARG A 36 -17.26 -8.60 4.34
CA ARG A 36 -18.73 -8.81 4.37
C ARG A 36 -19.27 -9.21 3.00
N GLU A 37 -18.81 -8.55 1.92
CA GLU A 37 -19.22 -8.93 0.56
C GLU A 37 -18.74 -10.34 0.20
N PHE A 38 -17.51 -10.70 0.56
CA PHE A 38 -17.02 -12.07 0.39
C PHE A 38 -17.79 -13.07 1.24
N GLY A 39 -18.16 -12.71 2.47
CA GLY A 39 -18.98 -13.54 3.37
C GLY A 39 -20.32 -13.97 2.77
N LYS A 40 -20.92 -13.13 1.89
CA LYS A 40 -22.17 -13.48 1.18
C LYS A 40 -22.04 -14.67 0.22
N THR A 41 -20.83 -15.08 -0.11
CA THR A 41 -20.59 -16.26 -0.95
C THR A 41 -20.70 -17.58 -0.20
N PHE A 42 -20.74 -17.55 1.15
CA PHE A 42 -20.94 -18.70 2.02
C PHE A 42 -22.41 -18.85 2.41
N LYS A 43 -22.83 -20.08 2.74
CA LYS A 43 -24.21 -20.32 3.25
C LYS A 43 -24.41 -19.72 4.65
N SER A 44 -23.32 -19.55 5.39
CA SER A 44 -23.34 -18.96 6.73
C SER A 44 -22.17 -18.02 6.91
N PHE A 45 -22.45 -16.83 7.44
CA PHE A 45 -21.46 -15.81 7.74
C PHE A 45 -21.65 -15.33 9.18
N ILE A 46 -20.60 -15.45 9.99
CA ILE A 46 -20.59 -15.02 11.38
C ILE A 46 -19.55 -13.94 11.52
N GLU A 47 -19.99 -12.75 11.94
CA GLU A 47 -19.11 -11.61 12.21
C GLU A 47 -19.07 -11.33 13.72
N ILE A 48 -17.85 -11.17 14.23
CA ILE A 48 -17.57 -10.83 15.62
C ILE A 48 -16.64 -9.63 15.63
N ASN A 49 -17.21 -8.46 15.96
CA ASN A 49 -16.45 -7.22 16.11
C ASN A 49 -16.13 -7.01 17.59
N PHE A 50 -14.84 -6.99 17.94
CA PHE A 50 -14.39 -6.91 19.33
C PHE A 50 -14.54 -5.50 19.95
N ILE A 51 -14.68 -4.45 19.13
CA ILE A 51 -15.02 -3.10 19.64
C ILE A 51 -16.50 -3.02 19.99
N GLU A 52 -17.37 -3.57 19.13
CA GLU A 52 -18.83 -3.53 19.35
C GLU A 52 -19.27 -4.52 20.45
N ASN A 53 -18.53 -5.63 20.62
CA ASN A 53 -18.83 -6.71 21.54
C ASN A 53 -17.65 -7.03 22.46
N PRO A 54 -17.25 -6.12 23.36
CA PRO A 54 -16.08 -6.30 24.22
C PRO A 54 -16.19 -7.51 25.17
N ASP A 55 -17.40 -7.90 25.56
CA ASP A 55 -17.64 -9.07 26.44
C ASP A 55 -17.22 -10.39 25.78
N VAL A 56 -17.20 -10.44 24.44
CA VAL A 56 -16.80 -11.64 23.68
C VAL A 56 -15.31 -11.94 23.82
N VAL A 57 -14.48 -10.94 24.15
CA VAL A 57 -13.03 -11.12 24.41
C VAL A 57 -12.79 -12.20 25.48
N GLY A 58 -13.68 -12.28 26.48
CA GLY A 58 -13.64 -13.30 27.54
C GLY A 58 -13.73 -14.75 27.03
N LEU A 59 -14.35 -14.99 25.85
CA LEU A 59 -14.47 -16.34 25.29
C LEU A 59 -13.11 -16.94 24.91
N PHE A 60 -12.13 -16.10 24.57
CA PHE A 60 -10.81 -16.52 24.11
C PHE A 60 -9.76 -16.55 25.22
N LYS A 61 -10.03 -15.87 26.35
CA LYS A 61 -9.04 -15.68 27.43
C LYS A 61 -8.66 -17.00 28.13
N ASP A 62 -9.65 -17.88 28.36
CA ASP A 62 -9.48 -19.11 29.11
C ASP A 62 -9.90 -20.38 28.33
N ALA A 63 -9.84 -20.26 26.98
CA ALA A 63 -10.27 -21.35 26.11
C ALA A 63 -9.29 -22.52 26.14
N LYS A 64 -9.85 -23.75 26.33
CA LYS A 64 -9.10 -25.00 26.47
C LYS A 64 -8.85 -25.73 25.14
N GLY A 65 -9.14 -25.09 24.00
CA GLY A 65 -8.95 -25.63 22.66
C GLY A 65 -10.07 -25.27 21.70
N SER A 66 -9.97 -25.75 20.45
CA SER A 66 -10.93 -25.43 19.39
C SER A 66 -12.38 -25.79 19.72
N ALA A 67 -12.62 -26.99 20.29
CA ALA A 67 -13.98 -27.44 20.65
C ALA A 67 -14.66 -26.52 21.66
N ASP A 68 -13.92 -26.03 22.66
CA ASP A 68 -14.43 -25.10 23.67
C ASP A 68 -14.74 -23.73 23.02
N ILE A 69 -13.84 -23.19 22.16
CA ILE A 69 -14.06 -21.95 21.44
C ILE A 69 -15.30 -22.07 20.56
N LEU A 70 -15.41 -23.12 19.75
CA LEU A 70 -16.53 -23.30 18.82
C LEU A 70 -17.87 -23.50 19.56
N MET A 71 -17.86 -24.21 20.70
CA MET A 71 -19.04 -24.31 21.53
C MET A 71 -19.47 -22.92 22.05
N ARG A 72 -18.54 -22.12 22.58
CA ARG A 72 -18.83 -20.76 23.07
C ARG A 72 -19.31 -19.85 21.93
N LEU A 73 -18.67 -19.90 20.73
CA LEU A 73 -19.12 -19.15 19.55
C LEU A 73 -20.56 -19.53 19.18
N SER A 74 -20.94 -20.80 19.23
CA SER A 74 -22.30 -21.24 18.92
C SER A 74 -23.36 -20.73 19.90
N THR A 75 -22.96 -20.30 21.10
CA THR A 75 -23.90 -19.72 22.09
C THR A 75 -24.15 -18.24 21.92
N ILE A 76 -23.26 -17.52 21.24
CA ILE A 76 -23.37 -16.07 21.04
C ILE A 76 -23.87 -15.70 19.65
N THR A 77 -23.93 -16.65 18.71
CA THR A 77 -24.43 -16.40 17.37
C THR A 77 -25.81 -17.00 17.16
N ASN A 78 -26.68 -16.25 16.49
CA ASN A 78 -28.00 -16.73 16.03
C ASN A 78 -27.95 -17.35 14.62
N VAL A 79 -26.74 -17.43 14.02
CA VAL A 79 -26.54 -17.94 12.67
C VAL A 79 -26.04 -19.39 12.76
N PRO A 80 -26.60 -20.35 11.99
CA PRO A 80 -26.18 -21.75 12.04
C PRO A 80 -24.75 -21.91 11.57
N MET A 81 -23.95 -22.69 12.32
CA MET A 81 -22.56 -23.04 11.98
C MET A 81 -22.54 -24.27 11.07
N ILE A 82 -22.48 -24.09 9.76
CA ILE A 82 -22.50 -25.15 8.74
C ILE A 82 -21.07 -25.57 8.43
N LYS A 83 -20.68 -26.82 8.76
CA LYS A 83 -19.34 -27.35 8.47
C LYS A 83 -19.03 -27.28 6.98
N GLY A 84 -17.85 -26.76 6.66
CA GLY A 84 -17.36 -26.59 5.28
C GLY A 84 -17.94 -25.37 4.53
N ASP A 85 -18.99 -24.71 5.05
CA ASP A 85 -19.69 -23.63 4.34
C ASP A 85 -20.06 -22.45 5.26
N THR A 86 -19.27 -22.23 6.31
CA THR A 86 -19.34 -21.06 7.20
C THR A 86 -18.04 -20.30 7.15
N LEU A 87 -18.13 -18.97 6.94
CA LEU A 87 -17.04 -18.03 7.15
C LEU A 87 -17.22 -17.34 8.51
N ILE A 88 -16.20 -17.43 9.36
CA ILE A 88 -16.16 -16.72 10.65
C ILE A 88 -15.18 -15.55 10.50
N PHE A 89 -15.69 -14.35 10.72
CA PHE A 89 -14.96 -13.11 10.61
C PHE A 89 -14.74 -12.49 12.00
N PHE A 90 -13.49 -12.31 12.37
CA PHE A 90 -13.07 -11.61 13.57
C PHE A 90 -12.58 -10.22 13.19
N ASP A 91 -13.36 -9.20 13.52
CA ASP A 91 -13.03 -7.80 13.21
C ASP A 91 -12.42 -7.09 14.42
N GLU A 92 -11.49 -6.16 14.14
CA GLU A 92 -10.75 -5.37 15.13
C GLU A 92 -10.00 -6.25 16.16
N VAL A 93 -9.25 -7.26 15.64
CA VAL A 93 -8.58 -8.28 16.47
C VAL A 93 -7.48 -7.73 17.39
N GLN A 94 -7.07 -6.48 17.24
CA GLN A 94 -6.19 -5.81 18.20
C GLN A 94 -6.83 -5.70 19.60
N GLU A 95 -8.16 -5.63 19.68
CA GLU A 95 -8.88 -5.62 20.96
C GLU A 95 -8.94 -7.01 21.61
N CYS A 96 -8.59 -8.09 20.87
CA CYS A 96 -8.56 -9.46 21.36
C CYS A 96 -7.32 -10.22 20.88
N PRO A 97 -6.10 -9.92 21.36
CA PRO A 97 -4.86 -10.57 20.90
C PRO A 97 -4.87 -12.10 21.06
N ASN A 98 -5.66 -12.63 21.99
CA ASN A 98 -5.78 -14.08 22.23
C ASN A 98 -6.34 -14.85 21.03
N ILE A 99 -7.19 -14.23 20.18
CA ILE A 99 -7.72 -14.89 18.98
C ILE A 99 -6.61 -15.22 17.98
N VAL A 100 -5.61 -14.34 17.85
CA VAL A 100 -4.48 -14.55 16.93
C VAL A 100 -3.67 -15.79 17.37
N THR A 101 -3.55 -16.04 18.66
CA THR A 101 -2.91 -17.25 19.18
C THR A 101 -3.82 -18.49 19.03
N ALA A 102 -5.11 -18.30 19.24
CA ALA A 102 -6.10 -19.39 19.19
C ALA A 102 -6.39 -19.85 17.74
N ILE A 103 -6.14 -19.02 16.75
CA ILE A 103 -6.50 -19.32 15.35
C ILE A 103 -5.86 -20.61 14.83
N LYS A 104 -4.67 -20.98 15.33
CA LYS A 104 -4.01 -22.24 15.01
C LYS A 104 -4.92 -23.43 15.29
N PHE A 105 -5.50 -23.49 16.49
CA PHE A 105 -6.34 -24.61 16.89
C PHE A 105 -7.65 -24.67 16.09
N LEU A 106 -8.17 -23.51 15.69
CA LEU A 106 -9.38 -23.39 14.87
C LEU A 106 -9.14 -23.84 13.44
N VAL A 107 -7.99 -23.49 12.86
CA VAL A 107 -7.58 -23.94 11.53
C VAL A 107 -7.29 -25.43 11.50
N ASP A 108 -6.60 -25.98 12.52
CA ASP A 108 -6.31 -27.42 12.65
C ASP A 108 -7.60 -28.25 12.75
N GLU A 109 -8.62 -27.73 13.43
CA GLU A 109 -9.93 -28.38 13.54
C GLU A 109 -10.64 -28.51 12.19
N GLY A 110 -10.48 -27.50 11.31
CA GLY A 110 -10.79 -27.58 9.88
C GLY A 110 -12.26 -27.48 9.48
N SER A 111 -13.21 -27.32 10.41
CA SER A 111 -14.65 -27.26 10.10
C SER A 111 -15.09 -25.98 9.41
N TYR A 112 -14.39 -24.86 9.61
CA TYR A 112 -14.81 -23.54 9.18
C TYR A 112 -13.69 -22.77 8.50
N ARG A 113 -14.01 -21.66 7.83
CA ARG A 113 -13.05 -20.70 7.28
C ARG A 113 -12.99 -19.46 8.17
N TYR A 114 -11.80 -18.86 8.30
CA TYR A 114 -11.56 -17.76 9.23
C TYR A 114 -10.89 -16.60 8.54
N ILE A 115 -11.49 -15.40 8.64
CA ILE A 115 -10.86 -14.15 8.29
C ILE A 115 -10.73 -13.29 9.55
N LEU A 116 -9.60 -12.60 9.67
CA LEU A 116 -9.33 -11.65 10.73
C LEU A 116 -9.08 -10.28 10.09
N SER A 117 -9.50 -9.20 10.75
CA SER A 117 -9.08 -7.86 10.35
C SER A 117 -8.72 -6.99 11.54
N GLY A 118 -7.90 -5.98 11.26
CA GLY A 118 -7.56 -4.95 12.24
C GLY A 118 -6.82 -3.78 11.59
N SER A 119 -7.05 -2.59 12.13
CA SER A 119 -6.58 -1.36 11.53
C SER A 119 -5.20 -0.90 11.99
N LEU A 120 -4.73 -1.33 13.14
CA LEU A 120 -3.45 -0.88 13.74
C LEU A 120 -2.57 -2.06 14.16
N LEU A 121 -2.82 -3.21 13.57
CA LEU A 121 -2.17 -4.46 13.94
C LEU A 121 -0.64 -4.42 13.88
N GLY A 122 -0.07 -3.66 12.94
CA GLY A 122 1.38 -3.49 12.88
C GLY A 122 1.99 -2.79 14.10
N VAL A 123 1.20 -1.97 14.81
CA VAL A 123 1.65 -1.26 16.02
C VAL A 123 1.45 -2.13 17.27
N GLU A 124 0.34 -2.86 17.36
CA GLU A 124 -0.08 -3.58 18.57
C GLU A 124 0.37 -5.03 18.61
N LEU A 125 0.67 -5.65 17.43
CA LEU A 125 1.18 -7.01 17.36
C LEU A 125 2.57 -7.20 18.01
N LYS A 126 3.25 -6.13 18.44
CA LYS A 126 4.49 -6.22 19.24
C LYS A 126 4.29 -7.05 20.51
N ASP A 127 3.07 -7.09 21.06
CA ASP A 127 2.72 -7.82 22.28
C ASP A 127 2.16 -9.23 22.01
N ILE A 128 1.92 -9.61 20.76
CA ILE A 128 1.48 -10.97 20.42
C ILE A 128 2.67 -11.91 20.48
N ARG A 129 2.65 -12.82 21.44
CA ARG A 129 3.71 -13.79 21.74
C ARG A 129 4.11 -14.68 20.57
N SER A 130 3.24 -14.91 19.58
CA SER A 130 3.57 -15.54 18.29
C SER A 130 2.43 -15.41 17.29
N VAL A 131 2.71 -14.87 16.10
CA VAL A 131 1.85 -15.10 14.92
C VAL A 131 2.04 -16.56 14.52
N PRO A 132 1.00 -17.39 14.44
CA PRO A 132 1.16 -18.82 14.14
C PRO A 132 1.59 -19.00 12.68
N VAL A 133 2.89 -19.17 12.49
CA VAL A 133 3.49 -19.43 11.17
C VAL A 133 2.89 -20.72 10.59
N GLY A 134 2.45 -20.66 9.32
CA GLY A 134 1.86 -21.81 8.63
C GLY A 134 0.35 -21.98 8.79
N TYR A 135 -0.32 -21.20 9.66
CA TYR A 135 -1.77 -21.28 9.90
C TYR A 135 -2.53 -20.05 9.42
N MET A 136 -1.82 -18.96 9.17
CA MET A 136 -2.43 -17.68 8.80
C MET A 136 -1.61 -16.97 7.74
N GLY A 137 -2.27 -16.64 6.61
CA GLY A 137 -1.75 -15.69 5.64
C GLY A 137 -1.99 -14.26 6.10
N VAL A 138 -1.17 -13.33 5.62
CA VAL A 138 -1.36 -11.89 5.86
C VAL A 138 -1.47 -11.16 4.53
N LYS A 139 -2.49 -10.33 4.39
CA LYS A 139 -2.68 -9.46 3.22
C LYS A 139 -2.92 -8.03 3.68
N GLU A 140 -2.07 -7.12 3.24
CA GLU A 140 -2.29 -5.70 3.45
C GLU A 140 -3.22 -5.14 2.38
N MET A 141 -4.16 -4.29 2.81
CA MET A 141 -5.13 -3.60 1.96
C MET A 141 -4.84 -2.10 2.00
N PHE A 142 -4.69 -1.53 0.82
CA PHE A 142 -4.39 -0.12 0.60
C PHE A 142 -5.64 0.66 0.17
N PRO A 143 -5.64 2.02 0.13
CA PRO A 143 -6.59 2.79 -0.64
C PRO A 143 -6.68 2.26 -2.08
N LEU A 144 -7.74 2.59 -2.83
CA LEU A 144 -7.83 2.22 -4.25
C LEU A 144 -6.60 2.76 -4.99
N ASP A 145 -5.92 1.88 -5.73
CA ASP A 145 -4.91 2.31 -6.68
C ASP A 145 -5.56 2.94 -7.93
N PHE A 146 -4.77 3.47 -8.84
CA PHE A 146 -5.32 4.17 -10.00
C PHE A 146 -6.13 3.24 -10.92
N GLU A 147 -5.73 1.98 -11.09
CA GLU A 147 -6.48 0.99 -11.88
C GLU A 147 -7.86 0.69 -11.25
N GLU A 148 -7.93 0.47 -9.94
CA GLU A 148 -9.19 0.31 -9.21
C GLU A 148 -10.07 1.57 -9.34
N PHE A 149 -9.47 2.77 -9.23
CA PHE A 149 -10.21 4.03 -9.36
C PHE A 149 -10.84 4.19 -10.73
N ILE A 150 -10.08 4.01 -11.83
CA ILE A 150 -10.63 4.16 -13.20
C ILE A 150 -11.67 3.10 -13.52
N THR A 151 -11.52 1.89 -12.98
CA THR A 151 -12.53 0.82 -13.08
C THR A 151 -13.82 1.23 -12.37
N CYS A 152 -13.74 1.83 -11.18
CA CYS A 152 -14.92 2.33 -10.46
C CYS A 152 -15.59 3.52 -11.16
N VAL A 153 -14.84 4.37 -11.86
CA VAL A 153 -15.38 5.47 -12.68
C VAL A 153 -16.05 4.96 -13.98
N GLY A 154 -15.84 3.69 -14.33
CA GLY A 154 -16.50 3.04 -15.45
C GLY A 154 -15.64 2.90 -16.72
N ILE A 155 -14.32 2.95 -16.60
CA ILE A 155 -13.43 2.64 -17.73
C ILE A 155 -13.55 1.15 -18.07
N ASN A 156 -13.74 0.86 -19.35
CA ASN A 156 -13.89 -0.49 -19.87
C ASN A 156 -12.58 -1.29 -19.77
N GLU A 157 -12.69 -2.57 -19.41
CA GLU A 157 -11.54 -3.49 -19.32
C GLU A 157 -10.73 -3.60 -20.61
N ASN A 158 -11.36 -3.46 -21.78
CA ASN A 158 -10.66 -3.43 -23.06
C ASN A 158 -9.69 -2.25 -23.19
N VAL A 159 -10.03 -1.09 -22.61
CA VAL A 159 -9.12 0.06 -22.58
C VAL A 159 -7.93 -0.24 -21.68
N ILE A 160 -8.16 -0.81 -20.49
CA ILE A 160 -7.10 -1.21 -19.56
C ILE A 160 -6.18 -2.25 -20.21
N SER A 161 -6.75 -3.25 -20.90
CA SER A 161 -5.99 -4.26 -21.65
C SER A 161 -5.14 -3.63 -22.76
N THR A 162 -5.70 -2.67 -23.52
CA THR A 162 -4.97 -1.93 -24.56
C THR A 162 -3.80 -1.15 -23.97
N LEU A 163 -4.00 -0.49 -22.85
CA LEU A 163 -2.93 0.23 -22.13
C LEU A 163 -1.84 -0.73 -21.63
N LYS A 164 -2.23 -1.89 -21.09
CA LYS A 164 -1.30 -2.93 -20.65
C LYS A 164 -0.48 -3.52 -21.81
N ASP A 165 -1.11 -3.69 -22.96
CA ASP A 165 -0.46 -4.11 -24.18
C ASP A 165 0.58 -3.07 -24.66
N ALA A 166 0.21 -1.78 -24.64
CA ALA A 166 1.12 -0.69 -24.97
C ALA A 166 2.32 -0.63 -23.98
N TRP A 167 2.06 -0.79 -22.69
CA TRP A 167 3.09 -0.93 -21.64
C TRP A 167 4.05 -2.07 -21.93
N THR A 168 3.52 -3.27 -22.21
CA THR A 168 4.32 -4.48 -22.40
C THR A 168 5.16 -4.41 -23.68
N LYS A 169 4.59 -3.86 -24.76
CA LYS A 169 5.24 -3.74 -26.07
C LYS A 169 6.11 -2.48 -26.19
N ARG A 170 6.09 -1.60 -25.18
CA ARG A 170 6.81 -0.31 -25.18
C ARG A 170 6.45 0.57 -26.41
N ILE A 171 5.17 0.63 -26.75
CA ILE A 171 4.64 1.41 -27.87
C ILE A 171 3.74 2.54 -27.41
N PRO A 172 3.66 3.68 -28.15
CA PRO A 172 2.77 4.78 -27.80
C PRO A 172 1.30 4.34 -27.72
N VAL A 173 0.58 4.96 -26.80
CA VAL A 173 -0.89 4.84 -26.69
C VAL A 173 -1.55 5.77 -27.71
N ASP A 174 -2.74 5.40 -28.22
CA ASP A 174 -3.56 6.32 -29.00
C ASP A 174 -3.71 7.67 -28.29
N GLY A 175 -3.56 8.77 -29.03
CA GLY A 175 -3.52 10.11 -28.44
C GLY A 175 -4.81 10.52 -27.73
N PHE A 176 -5.98 10.05 -28.20
CA PHE A 176 -7.27 10.32 -27.54
C PHE A 176 -7.34 9.58 -26.20
N ILE A 177 -6.96 8.29 -26.19
CA ILE A 177 -6.93 7.49 -24.97
C ILE A 177 -5.94 8.08 -23.97
N HIS A 178 -4.72 8.42 -24.43
CA HIS A 178 -3.69 9.02 -23.57
C HIS A 178 -4.21 10.31 -22.89
N ASN A 179 -4.78 11.24 -23.65
CA ASN A 179 -5.30 12.50 -23.10
C ASN A 179 -6.42 12.25 -22.06
N LYS A 180 -7.30 11.28 -22.33
CA LYS A 180 -8.39 10.93 -21.41
C LYS A 180 -7.86 10.30 -20.12
N MET A 181 -6.86 9.44 -20.23
CA MET A 181 -6.20 8.84 -19.06
C MET A 181 -5.47 9.90 -18.22
N MET A 182 -4.82 10.89 -18.84
CA MET A 182 -4.21 12.01 -18.12
C MET A 182 -5.26 12.89 -17.41
N GLU A 183 -6.45 13.08 -18.00
CA GLU A 183 -7.56 13.77 -17.34
C GLU A 183 -8.02 13.01 -16.09
N LEU A 184 -8.25 11.70 -16.21
CA LEU A 184 -8.62 10.82 -15.09
C LEU A 184 -7.53 10.75 -14.02
N PHE A 185 -6.27 10.74 -14.41
CA PHE A 185 -5.17 10.78 -13.47
C PHE A 185 -5.16 12.07 -12.63
N ARG A 186 -5.38 13.24 -13.27
CA ARG A 186 -5.50 14.51 -12.53
C ARG A 186 -6.69 14.51 -11.59
N LEU A 187 -7.80 13.88 -11.97
CA LEU A 187 -8.95 13.70 -11.09
C LEU A 187 -8.59 12.83 -9.88
N TYR A 188 -7.88 11.72 -10.11
CA TYR A 188 -7.40 10.84 -9.05
C TYR A 188 -6.47 11.55 -8.06
N LEU A 189 -5.62 12.49 -8.53
CA LEU A 189 -4.79 13.30 -7.63
C LEU A 189 -5.60 14.10 -6.59
N ILE A 190 -6.89 14.33 -6.84
CA ILE A 190 -7.78 15.07 -5.94
C ILE A 190 -8.71 14.14 -5.16
N VAL A 191 -9.31 13.17 -5.83
CA VAL A 191 -10.25 12.23 -5.20
C VAL A 191 -9.52 11.22 -4.33
N GLY A 192 -8.32 10.80 -4.77
CA GLY A 192 -7.55 9.75 -4.11
C GLY A 192 -8.20 8.38 -4.22
N GLY A 193 -7.72 7.46 -3.39
CA GLY A 193 -8.17 6.07 -3.34
C GLY A 193 -8.96 5.71 -2.08
N MET A 194 -9.25 6.68 -1.17
CA MET A 194 -10.08 6.36 0.00
C MET A 194 -11.50 5.99 -0.42
N PRO A 195 -12.02 4.78 -0.07
CA PRO A 195 -13.32 4.29 -0.57
C PRO A 195 -14.47 5.26 -0.36
N ALA A 196 -14.53 5.92 0.81
CA ALA A 196 -15.57 6.89 1.12
C ALA A 196 -15.49 8.13 0.20
N ALA A 197 -14.28 8.60 -0.12
CA ALA A 197 -14.05 9.73 -1.02
C ALA A 197 -14.42 9.37 -2.48
N VAL A 198 -14.00 8.18 -2.93
CA VAL A 198 -14.36 7.67 -4.27
C VAL A 198 -15.87 7.48 -4.41
N SER A 199 -16.53 6.85 -3.43
CA SER A 199 -18.00 6.69 -3.41
C SER A 199 -18.70 8.04 -3.44
N LYS A 200 -18.25 9.01 -2.65
CA LYS A 200 -18.83 10.36 -2.63
C LYS A 200 -18.69 11.05 -3.99
N TYR A 201 -17.55 10.90 -4.65
CA TYR A 201 -17.34 11.42 -6.01
C TYR A 201 -18.32 10.79 -7.01
N LEU A 202 -18.47 9.45 -7.00
CA LEU A 202 -19.37 8.73 -7.90
C LEU A 202 -20.85 9.09 -7.68
N GLU A 203 -21.22 9.41 -6.44
CA GLU A 203 -22.60 9.82 -6.09
C GLU A 203 -22.92 11.24 -6.53
N SER A 204 -22.02 12.20 -6.32
CA SER A 204 -22.32 13.63 -6.42
C SER A 204 -21.61 14.35 -7.56
N ASN A 205 -20.52 13.81 -8.10
CA ASN A 205 -19.58 14.50 -9.00
C ASN A 205 -19.09 15.86 -8.44
N ASN A 206 -19.15 16.03 -7.11
CA ASN A 206 -18.87 17.28 -6.42
C ASN A 206 -17.60 17.17 -5.58
N LEU A 207 -16.55 17.85 -6.00
CA LEU A 207 -15.26 17.80 -5.30
C LEU A 207 -15.26 18.46 -3.92
N ARG A 208 -16.20 19.36 -3.63
CA ARG A 208 -16.34 19.92 -2.26
C ARG A 208 -16.81 18.87 -1.26
N ASP A 209 -17.75 18.01 -1.69
CA ASP A 209 -18.23 16.92 -0.85
C ASP A 209 -17.13 15.88 -0.62
N VAL A 210 -16.33 15.60 -1.66
CA VAL A 210 -15.14 14.73 -1.55
C VAL A 210 -14.15 15.28 -0.53
N LEU A 211 -13.82 16.58 -0.62
CA LEU A 211 -12.90 17.24 0.32
C LEU A 211 -13.42 17.18 1.76
N ALA A 212 -14.72 17.35 1.99
CA ALA A 212 -15.31 17.21 3.32
C ALA A 212 -15.07 15.81 3.90
N VAL A 213 -15.32 14.77 3.12
CA VAL A 213 -15.06 13.37 3.52
C VAL A 213 -13.58 13.14 3.83
N GLN A 214 -12.68 13.64 2.98
CA GLN A 214 -11.24 13.51 3.19
C GLN A 214 -10.77 14.22 4.47
N GLN A 215 -11.31 15.40 4.77
CA GLN A 215 -11.02 16.13 6.00
C GLN A 215 -11.51 15.38 7.25
N GLU A 216 -12.69 14.73 7.18
CA GLU A 216 -13.18 13.86 8.25
C GLU A 216 -12.22 12.67 8.48
N ILE A 217 -11.71 12.03 7.42
CA ILE A 217 -10.73 10.94 7.52
C ILE A 217 -9.42 11.44 8.18
N ILE A 218 -8.92 12.60 7.77
CA ILE A 218 -7.72 13.21 8.37
C ILE A 218 -7.93 13.47 9.88
N GLN A 219 -9.09 13.99 10.27
CA GLN A 219 -9.42 14.20 11.68
C GLN A 219 -9.52 12.88 12.45
N LEU A 220 -10.04 11.82 11.81
CA LEU A 220 -10.08 10.49 12.41
C LEU A 220 -8.67 9.96 12.67
N TYR A 221 -7.74 10.08 11.71
CA TYR A 221 -6.34 9.69 11.88
C TYR A 221 -5.67 10.44 13.04
N LYS A 222 -5.91 11.75 13.16
CA LYS A 222 -5.39 12.55 14.29
C LYS A 222 -5.94 12.07 15.63
N LYS A 223 -7.22 11.70 15.71
CA LYS A 223 -7.82 11.11 16.91
C LYS A 223 -7.21 9.76 17.28
N ASP A 224 -6.90 8.92 16.26
CA ASP A 224 -6.25 7.64 16.49
C ASP A 224 -4.83 7.81 17.04
N ILE A 225 -4.06 8.74 16.48
CA ILE A 225 -2.73 9.11 17.00
C ILE A 225 -2.83 9.46 18.50
N ALA A 226 -3.81 10.27 18.86
CA ALA A 226 -4.00 10.70 20.24
C ALA A 226 -4.40 9.56 21.20
N LYS A 227 -5.13 8.56 20.69
CA LYS A 227 -5.60 7.41 21.48
C LYS A 227 -4.50 6.36 21.73
N TYR A 228 -3.76 6.02 20.70
CA TYR A 228 -2.88 4.84 20.71
C TYR A 228 -1.44 5.11 21.14
N ASP A 229 -0.96 6.34 21.07
CA ASP A 229 0.36 6.73 21.59
C ASP A 229 0.27 8.04 22.38
N PRO A 230 -0.31 8.02 23.61
CA PRO A 230 -0.46 9.22 24.41
C PRO A 230 0.86 9.93 24.74
N ASP A 231 1.95 9.17 24.87
CA ASP A 231 3.27 9.69 25.25
C ASP A 231 3.98 10.40 24.08
N ASN A 232 3.80 9.92 22.86
CA ASN A 232 4.44 10.46 21.66
C ASN A 232 3.46 11.15 20.70
N LYS A 233 2.17 11.27 21.06
CA LYS A 233 1.11 11.82 20.19
C LYS A 233 1.47 13.14 19.54
N LEU A 234 2.09 14.06 20.30
CA LEU A 234 2.50 15.38 19.79
C LEU A 234 3.54 15.24 18.67
N TYR A 235 4.50 14.33 18.83
CA TYR A 235 5.52 14.10 17.81
C TYR A 235 4.94 13.47 16.54
N ILE A 236 4.05 12.47 16.70
CA ILE A 236 3.41 11.80 15.56
C ILE A 236 2.53 12.78 14.80
N GLU A 237 1.76 13.61 15.51
CA GLU A 237 0.89 14.62 14.89
C GLU A 237 1.70 15.72 14.19
N GLU A 238 2.80 16.19 14.82
CA GLU A 238 3.71 17.16 14.20
C GLU A 238 4.34 16.60 12.94
N ILE A 239 4.84 15.34 12.96
CA ILE A 239 5.39 14.67 11.78
C ILE A 239 4.33 14.58 10.68
N PHE A 240 3.11 14.15 11.02
CA PHE A 240 2.01 14.05 10.05
C PHE A 240 1.68 15.40 9.40
N ASN A 241 1.61 16.47 10.18
CA ASN A 241 1.32 17.82 9.69
C ASN A 241 2.46 18.41 8.85
N LEU A 242 3.71 17.96 9.06
CA LEU A 242 4.88 18.38 8.31
C LEU A 242 5.06 17.65 6.97
N ILE A 243 4.33 16.57 6.70
CA ILE A 243 4.47 15.83 5.43
C ILE A 243 4.29 16.77 4.21
N PRO A 244 3.19 17.54 4.06
CA PRO A 244 3.01 18.38 2.89
C PRO A 244 4.10 19.45 2.70
N PRO A 245 4.52 20.23 3.71
CA PRO A 245 5.58 21.21 3.54
C PRO A 245 6.96 20.61 3.30
N GLU A 246 7.27 19.42 3.86
CA GLU A 246 8.54 18.73 3.60
C GLU A 246 8.61 18.22 2.15
N LEU A 247 7.52 17.66 1.63
CA LEU A 247 7.44 17.24 0.22
C LEU A 247 7.57 18.40 -0.76
N ASN A 248 7.17 19.61 -0.36
CA ASN A 248 7.33 20.84 -1.15
C ASN A 248 8.73 21.47 -1.05
N ALA A 249 9.56 21.03 -0.12
CA ALA A 249 10.91 21.52 0.05
C ALA A 249 11.81 21.08 -1.12
N LYS A 250 12.88 21.82 -1.40
CA LYS A 250 13.78 21.59 -2.54
C LYS A 250 14.35 20.17 -2.61
N ASN A 251 14.66 19.58 -1.43
CA ASN A 251 15.25 18.24 -1.33
C ASN A 251 14.25 17.15 -0.93
N LYS A 252 12.98 17.50 -0.66
CA LYS A 252 11.87 16.60 -0.29
C LYS A 252 12.19 15.58 0.82
N ARG A 253 13.30 15.76 1.54
CA ARG A 253 13.67 14.92 2.69
C ARG A 253 12.99 15.43 3.93
N PHE A 254 12.57 14.50 4.79
CA PHE A 254 12.05 14.88 6.08
C PHE A 254 13.16 15.44 6.98
N ILE A 255 13.09 16.74 7.31
CA ILE A 255 14.11 17.45 8.08
C ILE A 255 13.72 17.49 9.55
N LEU A 256 14.30 16.59 10.34
CA LEU A 256 14.01 16.49 11.79
C LEU A 256 14.21 17.79 12.58
N LYS A 257 15.15 18.66 12.16
CA LYS A 257 15.38 19.96 12.78
C LYS A 257 14.17 20.90 12.73
N ARG A 258 13.20 20.63 11.84
CA ARG A 258 11.93 21.40 11.81
C ARG A 258 10.98 21.02 12.95
N LEU A 259 11.12 19.80 13.50
CA LEU A 259 10.42 19.41 14.71
C LEU A 259 11.08 20.03 15.95
N ASN A 260 12.41 19.96 16.02
CA ASN A 260 13.21 20.52 17.09
C ASN A 260 14.66 20.68 16.64
N GLU A 261 15.33 21.80 16.96
CA GLU A 261 16.72 22.06 16.56
C GLU A 261 17.71 20.96 16.97
N ASN A 262 17.43 20.31 18.11
CA ASN A 262 18.24 19.22 18.69
C ASN A 262 17.65 17.83 18.41
N ALA A 263 16.72 17.71 17.43
CA ALA A 263 16.06 16.45 17.14
C ALA A 263 17.06 15.41 16.61
N LYS A 264 17.07 14.23 17.25
CA LYS A 264 17.79 13.03 16.79
C LYS A 264 16.80 12.01 16.31
N TYR A 265 17.13 11.26 15.25
CA TYR A 265 16.25 10.28 14.61
C TYR A 265 15.76 9.22 15.61
N GLU A 266 16.64 8.73 16.49
CA GLU A 266 16.33 7.68 17.47
C GLU A 266 15.14 8.05 18.38
N ARG A 267 14.95 9.33 18.66
CA ARG A 267 13.80 9.81 19.46
C ARG A 267 12.47 9.73 18.70
N TYR A 268 12.50 9.86 17.38
CA TYR A 268 11.30 9.95 16.53
C TYR A 268 11.07 8.67 15.70
N GLU A 269 11.98 7.71 15.76
CA GLU A 269 11.94 6.47 14.97
C GLU A 269 10.61 5.72 15.19
N ASN A 270 10.18 5.59 16.45
CA ASN A 270 8.91 4.94 16.77
C ASN A 270 7.71 5.69 16.17
N SER A 271 7.77 7.02 16.08
CA SER A 271 6.70 7.83 15.49
C SER A 271 6.59 7.62 13.98
N PHE A 272 7.71 7.52 13.26
CA PHE A 272 7.71 7.16 11.84
C PHE A 272 7.22 5.73 11.61
N LEU A 273 7.67 4.78 12.45
CA LEU A 273 7.21 3.40 12.39
C LEU A 273 5.73 3.30 12.69
N TRP A 274 5.22 4.06 13.64
CA TRP A 274 3.78 4.12 13.92
C TRP A 274 2.98 4.57 12.69
N LEU A 275 3.36 5.69 12.06
CA LEU A 275 2.69 6.19 10.86
C LEU A 275 2.72 5.18 9.71
N LYS A 276 3.84 4.46 9.54
CA LYS A 276 3.96 3.37 8.56
C LYS A 276 3.01 2.22 8.88
N HIS A 277 3.06 1.70 10.12
CA HIS A 277 2.28 0.54 10.53
C HIS A 277 0.78 0.83 10.61
N ALA A 278 0.40 2.08 10.94
CA ALA A 278 -0.99 2.54 10.86
C ALA A 278 -1.48 2.68 9.40
N GLY A 279 -0.59 2.54 8.42
CA GLY A 279 -0.90 2.70 7.00
C GLY A 279 -1.22 4.14 6.60
N VAL A 280 -0.80 5.13 7.40
CA VAL A 280 -1.09 6.56 7.19
C VAL A 280 -0.04 7.22 6.32
N ALA A 281 1.23 6.80 6.47
CA ALA A 281 2.34 7.35 5.70
C ALA A 281 3.29 6.28 5.18
N ILE A 282 4.02 6.62 4.13
CA ILE A 282 4.97 5.77 3.41
C ILE A 282 6.36 6.39 3.58
N PRO A 283 7.20 5.86 4.47
CA PRO A 283 8.61 6.25 4.55
C PRO A 283 9.41 5.61 3.43
N VAL A 284 10.05 6.42 2.61
CA VAL A 284 10.96 6.00 1.54
C VAL A 284 12.38 6.36 1.97
N TYR A 285 13.21 5.36 2.21
CA TYR A 285 14.56 5.54 2.74
C TYR A 285 15.60 5.73 1.64
N ASN A 286 16.66 6.47 1.95
CA ASN A 286 17.81 6.57 1.08
C ASN A 286 18.59 5.25 1.02
N VAL A 287 19.10 4.91 -0.16
CA VAL A 287 20.13 3.88 -0.33
C VAL A 287 21.45 4.54 -0.72
N GLU A 288 22.54 4.05 -0.16
CA GLU A 288 23.89 4.57 -0.44
C GLU A 288 24.42 4.08 -1.78
N GLU A 289 24.01 2.86 -2.16
CA GLU A 289 24.35 2.25 -3.44
C GLU A 289 23.10 1.59 -4.06
N PRO A 290 22.79 1.87 -5.34
CA PRO A 290 21.68 1.22 -6.04
C PRO A 290 22.11 -0.17 -6.55
N LYS A 291 22.37 -1.10 -5.61
CA LYS A 291 22.74 -2.50 -5.85
C LYS A 291 21.77 -3.43 -5.13
N VAL A 292 21.50 -4.59 -5.72
CA VAL A 292 20.69 -5.65 -5.11
C VAL A 292 21.54 -6.37 -4.03
N PRO A 293 21.00 -6.62 -2.83
CA PRO A 293 19.72 -6.15 -2.27
C PRO A 293 19.79 -4.71 -1.74
N LEU A 294 18.83 -3.87 -2.15
CA LEU A 294 18.77 -2.45 -1.73
C LEU A 294 18.74 -2.26 -0.22
N LEU A 295 18.08 -3.19 0.49
CA LEU A 295 17.95 -3.16 1.94
C LEU A 295 19.32 -3.07 2.65
N LEU A 296 20.37 -3.66 2.09
CA LEU A 296 21.71 -3.70 2.71
C LEU A 296 22.39 -2.33 2.71
N SER A 297 22.06 -1.45 1.75
CA SER A 297 22.62 -0.09 1.65
C SER A 297 21.67 0.99 2.16
N ARG A 298 20.58 0.61 2.84
CA ARG A 298 19.58 1.54 3.38
C ARG A 298 20.14 2.39 4.51
N SER A 299 20.05 3.70 4.37
CA SER A 299 20.37 4.66 5.44
C SER A 299 19.22 4.69 6.46
N ARG A 300 19.54 4.66 7.77
CA ARG A 300 18.51 4.63 8.82
C ARG A 300 17.74 5.94 8.98
N ASN A 301 18.41 7.08 8.83
CA ASN A 301 17.93 8.40 9.24
C ASN A 301 17.69 9.36 8.07
N LEU A 302 17.82 8.90 6.84
CA LEU A 302 17.55 9.70 5.64
C LEU A 302 16.33 9.13 4.94
N LEU A 303 15.20 9.84 5.04
CA LEU A 303 13.95 9.42 4.44
C LEU A 303 13.19 10.58 3.82
N LYS A 304 12.40 10.28 2.80
CA LYS A 304 11.24 11.06 2.34
C LYS A 304 10.01 10.43 2.98
N LEU A 305 9.01 11.23 3.33
CA LEU A 305 7.78 10.73 3.93
C LEU A 305 6.58 11.16 3.09
N PHE A 306 5.89 10.19 2.52
CA PHE A 306 4.72 10.40 1.67
C PHE A 306 3.45 10.01 2.43
N LEU A 307 2.30 10.57 2.05
CA LEU A 307 1.01 10.08 2.52
C LEU A 307 0.59 8.83 1.76
N SER A 308 -0.09 7.92 2.44
CA SER A 308 -0.59 6.67 1.86
C SER A 308 -1.74 6.87 0.86
N ASP A 309 -2.33 8.07 0.84
CA ASP A 309 -3.38 8.44 -0.12
C ASP A 309 -3.16 9.86 -0.65
N ILE A 310 -3.14 9.98 -1.97
CA ILE A 310 -2.90 11.26 -2.66
C ILE A 310 -4.05 12.25 -2.46
N GLY A 311 -5.28 11.79 -2.35
CA GLY A 311 -6.44 12.65 -2.08
C GLY A 311 -6.36 13.26 -0.69
N LEU A 312 -5.88 12.52 0.32
CA LEU A 312 -5.64 13.05 1.66
C LEU A 312 -4.51 14.09 1.67
N LEU A 313 -3.50 13.95 0.80
CA LEU A 313 -2.48 15.00 0.62
C LEU A 313 -3.11 16.25 0.01
N ALA A 314 -3.88 16.10 -1.06
CA ALA A 314 -4.55 17.21 -1.74
C ALA A 314 -5.54 17.96 -0.81
N ALA A 315 -6.19 17.24 0.11
CA ALA A 315 -7.12 17.82 1.09
C ALA A 315 -6.42 18.66 2.19
N GLN A 316 -5.11 18.51 2.35
CA GLN A 316 -4.30 19.32 3.28
C GLN A 316 -3.82 20.63 2.66
N TYR A 317 -3.99 20.82 1.36
CA TYR A 317 -3.65 22.09 0.70
C TYR A 317 -4.77 23.13 0.89
N ALA A 318 -4.44 24.40 0.61
CA ALA A 318 -5.40 25.48 0.67
C ALA A 318 -6.59 25.29 -0.27
N ASN A 319 -7.77 25.77 0.12
CA ASN A 319 -8.97 25.71 -0.70
C ASN A 319 -8.77 26.36 -2.08
N GLY A 320 -9.26 25.69 -3.12
CA GLY A 320 -9.19 26.15 -4.52
C GLY A 320 -7.99 25.63 -5.30
N ILE A 321 -6.96 25.07 -4.65
CA ILE A 321 -5.82 24.43 -5.33
C ILE A 321 -6.27 23.20 -6.14
N GLN A 322 -7.26 22.49 -5.67
CA GLN A 322 -7.79 21.28 -6.31
C GLN A 322 -8.22 21.53 -7.76
N MET A 323 -8.96 22.61 -8.02
CA MET A 323 -9.37 22.97 -9.37
C MET A 323 -8.18 23.39 -10.26
N ARG A 324 -7.14 23.97 -9.67
CA ARG A 324 -5.90 24.31 -10.39
C ARG A 324 -5.10 23.06 -10.77
N ILE A 325 -5.09 22.03 -9.89
CA ILE A 325 -4.47 20.72 -10.17
C ILE A 325 -5.18 20.06 -11.36
N ILE A 326 -6.51 19.98 -11.35
CA ILE A 326 -7.29 19.38 -12.45
C ILE A 326 -7.02 20.09 -13.79
N LYS A 327 -6.92 21.43 -13.77
CA LYS A 327 -6.64 22.22 -14.97
C LYS A 327 -5.17 22.12 -15.43
N GLY A 328 -4.30 21.48 -14.64
CA GLY A 328 -2.86 21.41 -14.95
C GLY A 328 -2.19 22.77 -14.90
N ASP A 329 -2.57 23.62 -13.94
CA ASP A 329 -2.04 24.99 -13.81
C ASP A 329 -0.53 24.96 -13.55
N LYS A 330 0.23 25.76 -14.33
CA LYS A 330 1.69 25.76 -14.31
C LYS A 330 2.31 26.27 -13.01
N ASP A 331 1.56 27.05 -12.21
CA ASP A 331 2.04 27.57 -10.92
C ASP A 331 1.94 26.54 -9.78
N ILE A 332 1.37 25.36 -10.04
CA ILE A 332 1.32 24.27 -9.07
C ILE A 332 2.64 23.49 -9.11
N ASN A 333 3.21 23.24 -7.93
CA ASN A 333 4.34 22.33 -7.79
C ASN A 333 3.86 20.87 -7.87
N PHE A 334 3.68 20.37 -9.08
CA PHE A 334 3.25 19.00 -9.32
C PHE A 334 4.29 17.94 -8.92
N GLY A 335 5.57 18.31 -8.79
CA GLY A 335 6.63 17.35 -8.50
C GLY A 335 6.38 16.55 -7.23
N SER A 336 6.02 17.21 -6.12
CA SER A 336 5.71 16.55 -4.86
C SER A 336 4.44 15.70 -4.92
N ILE A 337 3.43 16.18 -5.64
CA ILE A 337 2.15 15.48 -5.83
C ILE A 337 2.36 14.19 -6.63
N TYR A 338 3.12 14.27 -7.73
CA TYR A 338 3.43 13.10 -8.57
C TYR A 338 4.30 12.09 -7.84
N GLU A 339 5.33 12.52 -7.10
CA GLU A 339 6.12 11.59 -6.29
C GLU A 339 5.26 10.90 -5.23
N ASN A 340 4.31 11.62 -4.60
CA ASN A 340 3.44 10.98 -3.62
C ASN A 340 2.55 9.88 -4.23
N VAL A 341 1.91 10.15 -5.36
CA VAL A 341 1.06 9.13 -6.00
C VAL A 341 1.90 7.95 -6.51
N VAL A 342 3.11 8.19 -7.00
CA VAL A 342 4.01 7.11 -7.42
C VAL A 342 4.43 6.26 -6.22
N ALA A 343 4.78 6.85 -5.08
CA ALA A 343 5.09 6.11 -3.85
C ALA A 343 3.90 5.25 -3.39
N GLN A 344 2.68 5.80 -3.45
CA GLN A 344 1.44 5.10 -3.14
C GLN A 344 1.23 3.89 -4.06
N GLU A 345 1.34 4.07 -5.39
CA GLU A 345 1.17 2.99 -6.37
C GLU A 345 2.21 1.88 -6.17
N LEU A 346 3.49 2.24 -6.00
CA LEU A 346 4.55 1.26 -5.76
C LEU A 346 4.25 0.36 -4.56
N VAL A 347 3.84 0.96 -3.43
CA VAL A 347 3.53 0.20 -2.21
C VAL A 347 2.26 -0.62 -2.37
N ALA A 348 1.21 -0.08 -3.01
CA ALA A 348 -0.02 -0.82 -3.29
C ALA A 348 0.24 -2.07 -4.16
N HIS A 349 1.23 -2.01 -5.04
CA HIS A 349 1.70 -3.13 -5.88
C HIS A 349 2.76 -4.00 -5.19
N ALA A 350 2.91 -3.85 -3.86
CA ALA A 350 3.85 -4.60 -3.04
C ALA A 350 5.33 -4.44 -3.45
N LEU A 351 5.69 -3.33 -4.09
CA LEU A 351 7.05 -2.90 -4.33
C LEU A 351 7.54 -2.08 -3.13
N GLU A 352 8.80 -2.24 -2.73
CA GLU A 352 9.41 -1.43 -1.68
C GLU A 352 10.22 -0.30 -2.32
N PRO A 353 9.75 0.97 -2.26
CA PRO A 353 10.47 2.08 -2.83
C PRO A 353 11.58 2.56 -1.92
N TYR A 354 12.72 2.84 -2.51
CA TYR A 354 13.84 3.59 -1.94
C TYR A 354 14.08 4.83 -2.80
N TYR A 355 14.88 5.79 -2.33
CA TYR A 355 15.46 6.83 -3.17
C TYR A 355 16.99 6.76 -3.09
N TYR A 356 17.66 7.30 -4.09
CA TYR A 356 19.11 7.40 -4.09
C TYR A 356 19.53 8.84 -4.09
N ASN A 357 20.52 9.20 -3.25
CA ASN A 357 21.10 10.53 -3.29
C ASN A 357 22.58 10.48 -2.94
N SER A 358 23.41 10.98 -3.86
CA SER A 358 24.82 11.17 -3.60
C SER A 358 25.32 12.52 -4.12
N LYS A 359 26.34 13.07 -3.46
CA LYS A 359 26.97 14.34 -3.91
C LYS A 359 27.59 14.24 -5.30
N LYS A 360 28.06 13.06 -5.70
CA LYS A 360 28.77 12.81 -6.95
C LYS A 360 27.80 12.61 -8.15
N ARG A 361 26.72 11.87 -7.94
CA ARG A 361 25.84 11.41 -9.03
C ARG A 361 24.49 12.10 -9.07
N GLY A 362 24.08 12.74 -7.98
CA GLY A 362 22.79 13.42 -7.86
C GLY A 362 21.74 12.58 -7.15
N GLU A 363 20.46 12.94 -7.31
CA GLU A 363 19.31 12.30 -6.66
C GLU A 363 18.42 11.64 -7.70
N LEU A 364 18.00 10.39 -7.43
CA LEU A 364 16.91 9.67 -8.12
C LEU A 364 15.69 9.68 -7.21
N ASP A 365 14.52 9.93 -7.78
CA ASP A 365 13.27 10.03 -7.02
C ASP A 365 12.92 8.69 -6.37
N PHE A 366 13.01 7.59 -7.14
CA PHE A 366 12.82 6.23 -6.64
C PHE A 366 13.81 5.24 -7.24
N VAL A 367 14.10 4.21 -6.45
CA VAL A 367 14.84 3.02 -6.85
C VAL A 367 14.12 1.81 -6.27
N ILE A 368 13.80 0.82 -7.08
CA ILE A 368 13.14 -0.41 -6.65
C ILE A 368 13.90 -1.64 -7.13
N GLU A 369 13.59 -2.78 -6.51
CA GLU A 369 13.98 -4.08 -7.02
C GLU A 369 12.84 -4.71 -7.81
N GLN A 370 13.10 -5.08 -9.06
CA GLN A 370 12.15 -5.77 -9.92
C GLN A 370 12.83 -6.91 -10.66
N GLY A 371 12.30 -8.12 -10.54
CA GLY A 371 12.88 -9.30 -11.19
C GLY A 371 14.34 -9.58 -10.83
N GLY A 372 14.77 -9.22 -9.61
CA GLY A 372 16.15 -9.37 -9.13
C GLY A 372 17.13 -8.33 -9.68
N ARG A 373 16.64 -7.26 -10.27
CA ARG A 373 17.43 -6.14 -10.81
C ARG A 373 17.01 -4.82 -10.23
N ILE A 374 17.90 -3.83 -10.34
CA ILE A 374 17.59 -2.45 -9.95
C ILE A 374 16.87 -1.76 -11.09
N LEU A 375 15.73 -1.12 -10.77
CA LEU A 375 14.98 -0.25 -11.66
C LEU A 375 14.94 1.16 -11.06
N PRO A 376 15.73 2.11 -11.59
CA PRO A 376 15.61 3.52 -11.26
C PRO A 376 14.37 4.14 -11.88
N ILE A 377 13.69 5.00 -11.14
CA ILE A 377 12.49 5.72 -11.57
C ILE A 377 12.67 7.20 -11.27
N GLU A 378 12.55 8.03 -12.29
CA GLU A 378 12.52 9.48 -12.21
C GLU A 378 11.11 9.98 -12.49
N VAL A 379 10.63 10.99 -11.76
CA VAL A 379 9.26 11.52 -11.86
C VAL A 379 9.32 12.96 -12.35
N LYS A 380 8.75 13.22 -13.51
CA LYS A 380 8.75 14.53 -14.17
C LYS A 380 7.32 15.02 -14.43
N SER A 381 6.94 16.10 -13.77
CA SER A 381 5.63 16.74 -13.98
C SER A 381 5.68 17.90 -14.99
N GLY A 382 6.87 18.33 -15.39
CA GLY A 382 7.10 19.44 -16.34
C GLY A 382 7.34 18.97 -17.78
N LYS A 383 7.59 19.94 -18.68
CA LYS A 383 7.87 19.69 -20.10
C LYS A 383 9.31 19.21 -20.38
N ASP A 384 10.24 19.55 -19.46
CA ASP A 384 11.67 19.22 -19.62
C ASP A 384 12.00 17.83 -19.04
N TYR A 385 11.17 16.84 -19.35
CA TYR A 385 11.29 15.49 -18.80
C TYR A 385 12.47 14.71 -19.37
N THR A 386 13.00 15.10 -20.51
CA THR A 386 14.20 14.50 -21.11
C THR A 386 15.51 14.93 -20.42
N TYR A 387 15.44 15.92 -19.52
CA TYR A 387 16.60 16.34 -18.73
C TYR A 387 16.62 15.65 -17.37
N HIS A 388 17.44 14.62 -17.23
CA HIS A 388 17.56 13.78 -16.03
C HIS A 388 19.03 13.38 -15.77
N ARG A 389 19.86 14.41 -15.49
CA ARG A 389 21.30 14.23 -15.31
C ARG A 389 21.69 13.14 -14.30
N ALA A 390 20.98 13.04 -13.17
CA ALA A 390 21.29 12.03 -12.17
C ALA A 390 21.06 10.62 -12.71
N LEU A 391 19.94 10.40 -13.42
CA LEU A 391 19.62 9.13 -14.05
C LEU A 391 20.68 8.71 -15.07
N SER A 392 21.09 9.62 -15.96
CA SER A 392 22.16 9.37 -16.92
C SER A 392 23.48 9.00 -16.21
N ASN A 393 23.86 9.74 -15.16
CA ASN A 393 25.08 9.44 -14.39
C ASN A 393 25.05 8.04 -13.72
N ILE A 394 23.87 7.51 -13.42
CA ILE A 394 23.72 6.18 -12.81
C ILE A 394 23.74 5.09 -13.87
N ILE A 395 23.04 5.31 -14.99
CA ILE A 395 22.98 4.36 -16.12
C ILE A 395 24.37 4.15 -16.74
N ASP A 396 25.17 5.23 -16.82
CA ASP A 396 26.51 5.19 -17.41
C ASP A 396 27.60 4.76 -16.41
N CYS A 397 27.22 4.35 -15.20
CA CYS A 397 28.16 3.93 -14.18
C CYS A 397 28.41 2.42 -14.25
N ASP A 398 29.63 2.02 -14.63
CA ASP A 398 30.05 0.61 -14.74
C ASP A 398 29.94 -0.17 -13.41
N GLU A 399 29.88 0.54 -12.26
CA GLU A 399 29.73 -0.09 -10.94
C GLU A 399 28.31 -0.63 -10.71
N TYR A 400 27.32 -0.22 -11.51
CA TYR A 400 25.90 -0.56 -11.36
C TYR A 400 25.37 -1.25 -12.62
N ASP A 401 24.74 -2.39 -12.44
CA ASP A 401 24.11 -3.15 -13.56
C ASP A 401 22.67 -2.62 -13.82
N ILE A 402 22.57 -1.42 -14.38
CA ILE A 402 21.29 -0.80 -14.72
C ILE A 402 20.95 -1.12 -16.18
N GLN A 403 20.03 -2.04 -16.39
CA GLN A 403 19.60 -2.48 -17.72
C GLN A 403 18.49 -1.62 -18.30
N GLU A 404 17.60 -1.10 -17.44
CA GLU A 404 16.47 -0.26 -17.80
C GLU A 404 16.26 0.81 -16.72
N ALA A 405 15.72 1.96 -17.12
CA ALA A 405 15.26 3.00 -16.22
C ALA A 405 13.95 3.61 -16.74
N LEU A 406 13.09 4.07 -15.84
CA LEU A 406 11.83 4.69 -16.18
C LEU A 406 11.86 6.20 -15.88
N VAL A 407 11.30 6.98 -16.80
CA VAL A 407 10.97 8.39 -16.58
C VAL A 407 9.46 8.54 -16.69
N LEU A 408 8.80 8.69 -15.55
CA LEU A 408 7.35 8.92 -15.48
C LEU A 408 7.08 10.40 -15.80
N ASN A 409 6.26 10.66 -16.80
CA ASN A 409 6.02 12.00 -17.31
C ASN A 409 4.58 12.21 -17.81
N ASN A 410 4.28 13.38 -18.39
CA ASN A 410 2.94 13.70 -18.91
C ASN A 410 2.75 13.35 -20.39
N ASP A 411 3.83 13.04 -21.10
CA ASP A 411 3.78 12.72 -22.52
C ASP A 411 3.59 11.23 -22.75
N ASN A 412 3.40 10.83 -24.00
CA ASN A 412 3.14 9.46 -24.40
C ASN A 412 4.39 8.58 -24.24
N LEU A 413 4.18 7.25 -24.29
CA LEU A 413 5.24 6.27 -24.13
C LEU A 413 6.25 6.36 -25.30
N SER A 414 7.53 6.39 -24.96
CA SER A 414 8.65 6.33 -25.92
C SER A 414 9.88 5.69 -25.28
N VAL A 415 10.81 5.20 -26.09
CA VAL A 415 12.04 4.54 -25.64
C VAL A 415 13.25 5.20 -26.25
N ASP A 416 14.25 5.49 -25.44
CA ASP A 416 15.55 5.98 -25.88
C ASP A 416 16.68 5.21 -25.15
N GLY A 417 17.31 4.27 -25.85
CA GLY A 417 18.32 3.39 -25.30
C GLY A 417 17.80 2.56 -24.13
N ARG A 418 18.39 2.75 -22.94
CA ARG A 418 17.98 2.07 -21.69
C ARG A 418 16.89 2.84 -20.92
N ILE A 419 16.42 3.96 -21.44
CA ILE A 419 15.40 4.79 -20.78
C ILE A 419 14.06 4.63 -21.48
N THR A 420 13.06 4.26 -20.70
CA THR A 420 11.67 4.23 -21.15
C THR A 420 10.94 5.43 -20.52
N TYR A 421 10.49 6.34 -21.37
CA TYR A 421 9.61 7.45 -21.00
C TYR A 421 8.18 6.94 -20.96
N VAL A 422 7.51 7.09 -19.84
CA VAL A 422 6.21 6.46 -19.59
C VAL A 422 5.21 7.49 -19.10
N PRO A 423 3.98 7.53 -19.66
CA PRO A 423 2.90 8.31 -19.06
C PRO A 423 2.74 7.98 -17.58
N VAL A 424 2.69 8.96 -16.71
CA VAL A 424 2.69 8.76 -15.25
C VAL A 424 1.57 7.82 -14.77
N TYR A 425 0.42 7.83 -15.42
CA TYR A 425 -0.70 6.94 -15.08
C TYR A 425 -0.38 5.45 -15.30
N MET A 426 0.60 5.12 -16.15
CA MET A 426 1.01 3.74 -16.40
C MET A 426 1.81 3.11 -15.26
N VAL A 427 2.16 3.88 -14.21
CA VAL A 427 2.71 3.32 -12.97
C VAL A 427 1.81 2.22 -12.40
N MET A 428 0.50 2.24 -12.71
CA MET A 428 -0.47 1.20 -12.34
C MET A 428 -0.12 -0.21 -12.87
N PHE A 429 0.77 -0.33 -13.87
CA PHE A 429 1.21 -1.62 -14.42
C PHE A 429 2.57 -2.07 -13.86
N LEU A 430 3.18 -1.26 -13.01
CA LEU A 430 4.45 -1.62 -12.40
C LEU A 430 4.19 -2.59 -11.24
N ASP A 431 4.70 -3.80 -11.34
CA ASP A 431 4.55 -4.87 -10.37
C ASP A 431 5.90 -5.54 -10.07
N LYS A 432 5.91 -6.51 -9.17
CA LYS A 432 7.13 -7.27 -8.81
C LYS A 432 7.76 -8.06 -9.96
N GLY A 433 7.06 -8.18 -11.08
CA GLY A 433 7.41 -9.11 -12.15
C GLY A 433 7.07 -10.57 -11.78
N ALA A 434 6.88 -11.40 -12.76
CA ALA A 434 6.75 -12.83 -12.53
C ALA A 434 8.09 -13.39 -12.06
N ALA A 435 8.12 -13.98 -10.86
CA ALA A 435 9.27 -14.75 -10.44
C ALA A 435 9.43 -15.94 -11.40
N ALA A 436 10.54 -15.98 -12.13
CA ALA A 436 10.88 -17.19 -12.88
C ALA A 436 10.99 -18.37 -11.90
N PRO A 437 10.49 -19.57 -12.24
CA PRO A 437 10.70 -20.73 -11.40
C PRO A 437 12.21 -20.95 -11.24
N ILE A 438 12.68 -20.94 -10.00
CA ILE A 438 14.08 -21.21 -9.67
C ILE A 438 14.14 -22.68 -9.33
N GLU A 439 14.43 -23.51 -10.34
CA GLU A 439 14.74 -24.91 -10.13
C GLU A 439 16.26 -25.06 -10.10
N TYR A 440 16.79 -25.37 -8.95
CA TYR A 440 18.21 -25.70 -8.79
C TYR A 440 18.33 -27.09 -8.19
N LYS A 441 18.79 -28.04 -8.98
CA LYS A 441 19.08 -29.40 -8.56
C LYS A 441 20.59 -29.54 -8.37
N VAL A 442 21.00 -29.84 -7.15
CA VAL A 442 22.41 -30.14 -6.87
C VAL A 442 22.76 -31.46 -7.55
N ASP A 443 23.78 -31.44 -8.38
CA ASP A 443 24.41 -32.67 -8.88
C ASP A 443 25.25 -33.26 -7.75
N LEU A 444 24.78 -34.35 -7.17
CA LEU A 444 25.50 -35.07 -6.11
C LEU A 444 26.48 -36.11 -6.68
N GLY A 445 26.77 -36.12 -8.00
CA GLY A 445 27.57 -37.11 -8.75
C GLY A 445 28.64 -37.77 -7.91
N GLY A 446 28.56 -39.08 -7.72
CA GLY A 446 29.49 -39.88 -6.92
C GLY A 446 29.45 -39.73 -5.39
N LEU A 447 28.70 -38.77 -4.86
CA LEU A 447 28.48 -38.58 -3.41
C LEU A 447 27.12 -39.14 -2.94
N SER A 448 26.21 -39.43 -3.85
CA SER A 448 24.97 -40.14 -3.51
C SER A 448 25.31 -41.62 -3.39
N ASN A 449 24.94 -42.23 -2.24
CA ASN A 449 24.89 -43.68 -2.17
C ASN A 449 24.00 -44.19 -3.31
N GLY A 450 24.56 -44.96 -4.21
CA GLY A 450 23.80 -45.50 -5.33
C GLY A 450 22.58 -46.25 -4.82
N ASP A 451 21.47 -46.07 -5.54
CA ASP A 451 20.23 -46.85 -5.51
C ASP A 451 19.53 -47.01 -4.13
N VAL A 452 18.59 -46.12 -3.88
CA VAL A 452 17.32 -46.53 -3.26
C VAL A 452 16.19 -46.19 -4.20
#